data_2dc26438c3ff8b743d8ac59d23f158a1
#
_entry.id   2dc26438c3ff8b743d8ac59d23f158a1
#
_cell.length_a   1.000
_cell.length_b   1.000
_cell.length_c   1.000
_cell.angle_alpha   90.00
_cell.angle_beta   90.00
_cell.angle_gamma   90.00
#
_symmetry.space_group_name_H-M   'P 1'
#
loop_
_entity.id
_entity.type
_entity.pdbx_description
1 polymer ?
#
loop_
_entity_poly.entity_id
_entity_poly.type
_entity_poly.pdbx_seq_one_letter_code
_entity_poly.pdbx_strand_id
1 'polypeptide(L)'
;MKRILYVLALLILTNGIWAQKTIIEEIRKDKNISGGGYYAYPYPEHPLPSLTPAPKGYKPFYISHYGRHGSRWLHDAKQYKLPVESLTKADRYGKLTPRGREVLAQLRQIQEESKGRIGELTPLGARQHEGIAQRMTKNFPEVFRGKGLIDCKSSVVMRCALSMLNEVKVFQAFNPRLHVKADASQSDMWYMVYGNEKANELERQARDNELAAYRRNHMHLDHFLHALFTDTKFAQDSLDIQNFTGNMSAIISNQQSHDTDVSFWDLFDEQELLDNWLCDNAFWYVARSSSPISKGYMPHLAENLLRNIIESADKAIADGTCQANLRFGHDACLMPLVSLMNLGDYGAIIDDLEDLPERNWWLHRIIPMGGNLQLIFYRKKKSDDILVKALLCENEVTFPIPSDLAPYYHWSDVRDYYLKMLTP
;
A
#
# COMPACT_ATOMS: atom_id res chain seq x y z
N MET A 1 35.07 21.31 19.77
CA MET A 1 33.71 21.52 19.26
C MET A 1 33.63 21.61 17.73
N LYS A 2 34.42 22.43 17.03
CA LYS A 2 34.30 22.54 15.53
C LYS A 2 34.59 21.23 14.77
N ARG A 3 35.48 20.34 15.24
CA ARG A 3 35.76 19.04 14.57
C ARG A 3 34.62 18.02 14.69
N ILE A 4 33.83 18.08 15.76
CA ILE A 4 32.67 17.18 15.99
C ILE A 4 31.50 17.58 15.06
N LEU A 5 31.33 18.89 14.82
CA LEU A 5 30.30 19.36 13.85
C LEU A 5 30.58 18.94 12.40
N TYR A 6 31.86 18.92 11.97
CA TYR A 6 32.22 18.46 10.64
C TYR A 6 32.01 16.95 10.43
N VAL A 7 32.27 16.15 11.48
CA VAL A 7 32.04 14.69 11.43
C VAL A 7 30.53 14.37 11.39
N LEU A 8 29.69 15.10 12.14
CA LEU A 8 28.24 14.95 12.09
C LEU A 8 27.65 15.40 10.74
N ALA A 9 28.14 16.51 10.17
CA ALA A 9 27.70 16.96 8.83
C ALA A 9 28.13 16.00 7.71
N LEU A 10 29.33 15.39 7.81
CA LEU A 10 29.76 14.36 6.86
C LEU A 10 28.96 13.06 7.00
N LEU A 11 28.57 12.67 8.21
CA LEU A 11 27.75 11.48 8.47
C LEU A 11 26.33 11.65 7.93
N ILE A 12 25.77 12.86 8.00
CA ILE A 12 24.43 13.16 7.44
C ILE A 12 24.49 13.14 5.91
N LEU A 13 25.51 13.74 5.29
CA LEU A 13 25.68 13.73 3.82
C LEU A 13 25.96 12.33 3.25
N THR A 14 26.66 11.47 3.97
CA THR A 14 26.91 10.10 3.54
C THR A 14 25.68 9.22 3.64
N ASN A 15 24.82 9.40 4.64
CA ASN A 15 23.59 8.62 4.77
C ASN A 15 22.59 8.92 3.64
N GLY A 16 22.46 10.17 3.21
CA GLY A 16 21.59 10.59 2.14
C GLY A 16 21.92 9.94 0.79
N ILE A 17 23.19 9.93 0.42
CA ILE A 17 23.67 9.29 -0.82
C ILE A 17 23.49 7.76 -0.76
N TRP A 18 23.55 7.13 0.42
CA TRP A 18 23.34 5.69 0.57
C TRP A 18 21.88 5.28 0.42
N ALA A 19 20.92 6.06 0.88
CA ALA A 19 19.50 5.71 0.83
C ALA A 19 18.90 5.87 -0.58
N GLN A 20 19.29 6.89 -1.34
CA GLN A 20 18.94 6.99 -2.76
C GLN A 20 19.55 5.84 -3.58
N LYS A 21 20.79 5.45 -3.27
CA LYS A 21 21.37 4.24 -3.88
C LYS A 21 20.55 3.00 -3.59
N THR A 22 19.94 2.90 -2.41
CA THR A 22 19.22 1.69 -1.99
C THR A 22 17.91 1.50 -2.76
N ILE A 23 17.11 2.54 -3.01
CA ILE A 23 15.84 2.39 -3.75
C ILE A 23 16.10 2.10 -5.24
N ILE A 24 17.09 2.74 -5.85
CA ILE A 24 17.43 2.46 -7.24
C ILE A 24 17.97 1.03 -7.42
N GLU A 25 18.71 0.51 -6.43
CA GLU A 25 19.18 -0.87 -6.42
C GLU A 25 18.04 -1.88 -6.25
N GLU A 26 16.99 -1.55 -5.50
CA GLU A 26 15.78 -2.38 -5.40
C GLU A 26 15.02 -2.37 -6.73
N ILE A 27 14.83 -1.22 -7.36
CA ILE A 27 14.19 -1.09 -8.68
C ILE A 27 14.96 -1.86 -9.76
N ARG A 28 16.30 -1.86 -9.72
CA ARG A 28 17.13 -2.67 -10.63
C ARG A 28 16.89 -4.17 -10.49
N LYS A 29 16.63 -4.64 -9.27
CA LYS A 29 16.34 -6.05 -8.99
C LYS A 29 14.90 -6.43 -9.35
N ASP A 30 13.97 -5.51 -9.10
CA ASP A 30 12.54 -5.69 -9.39
C ASP A 30 11.93 -4.36 -9.89
N LYS A 31 11.81 -4.24 -11.21
CA LYS A 31 11.23 -3.05 -11.87
C LYS A 31 9.78 -2.80 -11.44
N ASN A 32 9.06 -3.80 -10.92
CA ASN A 32 7.69 -3.65 -10.45
C ASN A 32 7.58 -2.68 -9.27
N ILE A 33 8.66 -2.50 -8.50
CA ILE A 33 8.75 -1.51 -7.42
C ILE A 33 8.50 -0.08 -7.94
N SER A 34 8.92 0.23 -9.18
CA SER A 34 8.64 1.51 -9.83
C SER A 34 7.15 1.81 -9.93
N GLY A 35 6.28 0.80 -9.89
CA GLY A 35 4.84 0.95 -9.84
C GLY A 35 4.26 1.49 -8.53
N GLY A 36 5.12 1.76 -7.51
CA GLY A 36 4.72 2.40 -6.26
C GLY A 36 3.53 1.71 -5.58
N GLY A 37 2.40 2.40 -5.44
CA GLY A 37 1.17 1.85 -4.85
C GLY A 37 0.51 0.73 -5.66
N TYR A 38 0.94 0.47 -6.90
CA TYR A 38 0.52 -0.68 -7.71
C TYR A 38 1.41 -1.90 -7.51
N TYR A 39 2.50 -1.81 -6.73
CA TYR A 39 3.36 -2.96 -6.46
C TYR A 39 2.52 -4.15 -6.00
N ALA A 40 2.65 -5.28 -6.71
CA ALA A 40 1.91 -6.50 -6.39
C ALA A 40 2.54 -7.18 -5.19
N TYR A 41 1.79 -7.21 -4.07
CA TYR A 41 2.29 -7.76 -2.81
C TYR A 41 2.80 -9.20 -2.99
N PRO A 42 3.89 -9.56 -2.32
CA PRO A 42 4.47 -10.88 -2.41
C PRO A 42 3.44 -12.01 -2.22
N TYR A 43 3.46 -12.92 -3.15
CA TYR A 43 2.66 -14.14 -3.19
C TYR A 43 3.46 -15.30 -2.55
N PRO A 44 2.90 -16.48 -2.25
CA PRO A 44 3.62 -17.57 -1.57
C PRO A 44 4.98 -17.98 -2.13
N GLU A 45 5.27 -17.64 -3.36
CA GLU A 45 6.57 -17.88 -4.03
C GLU A 45 7.69 -16.94 -3.53
N HIS A 46 7.31 -15.82 -2.90
CA HIS A 46 8.27 -14.85 -2.35
C HIS A 46 8.41 -15.05 -0.85
N PRO A 47 9.58 -15.49 -0.36
CA PRO A 47 9.80 -15.74 1.06
C PRO A 47 9.73 -14.44 1.86
N LEU A 48 8.90 -14.45 2.91
CA LEU A 48 8.86 -13.38 3.90
C LEU A 48 9.87 -13.66 5.04
N PRO A 49 10.34 -12.63 5.75
CA PRO A 49 11.20 -12.81 6.90
C PRO A 49 10.58 -13.71 7.97
N SER A 50 11.41 -14.48 8.66
CA SER A 50 10.97 -15.24 9.83
C SER A 50 10.57 -14.28 10.96
N LEU A 51 9.41 -14.54 11.58
CA LEU A 51 8.94 -13.75 12.70
C LEU A 51 9.69 -14.10 13.98
N THR A 52 9.94 -13.09 14.82
CA THR A 52 10.51 -13.27 16.18
C THR A 52 9.59 -14.18 16.99
N PRO A 53 10.13 -15.26 17.62
CA PRO A 53 9.34 -16.17 18.44
C PRO A 53 8.68 -15.46 19.64
N ALA A 54 7.49 -15.91 20.00
CA ALA A 54 6.79 -15.37 21.19
C ALA A 54 7.61 -15.58 22.48
N PRO A 55 7.56 -14.61 23.41
CA PRO A 55 8.17 -14.74 24.72
C PRO A 55 7.67 -16.01 25.43
N LYS A 56 8.51 -16.60 26.28
CA LYS A 56 8.24 -17.88 26.95
C LYS A 56 6.88 -17.91 27.65
N GLY A 57 6.04 -18.83 27.24
CA GLY A 57 4.72 -19.07 27.81
C GLY A 57 3.59 -18.25 27.17
N TYR A 58 3.87 -17.27 26.34
CA TYR A 58 2.87 -16.54 25.59
C TYR A 58 2.46 -17.31 24.32
N LYS A 59 1.16 -17.25 24.00
CA LYS A 59 0.60 -17.83 22.76
C LYS A 59 -0.34 -16.84 22.11
N PRO A 60 -0.37 -16.77 20.77
CA PRO A 60 -1.33 -15.94 20.08
C PRO A 60 -2.76 -16.46 20.35
N PHE A 61 -3.71 -15.52 20.53
CA PHE A 61 -5.11 -15.86 20.79
C PHE A 61 -6.11 -14.99 20.04
N TYR A 62 -5.69 -13.81 19.58
CA TYR A 62 -6.54 -12.88 18.86
C TYR A 62 -5.73 -12.11 17.79
N ILE A 63 -6.38 -11.82 16.67
CA ILE A 63 -5.82 -11.01 15.57
C ILE A 63 -6.78 -9.88 15.24
N SER A 64 -6.27 -8.64 15.20
CA SER A 64 -6.96 -7.51 14.59
C SER A 64 -6.24 -7.17 13.28
N HIS A 65 -6.97 -7.17 12.17
CA HIS A 65 -6.42 -7.00 10.83
C HIS A 65 -7.14 -5.86 10.08
N TYR A 66 -6.40 -5.13 9.27
CA TYR A 66 -6.91 -4.28 8.19
C TYR A 66 -6.13 -4.57 6.92
N GLY A 67 -6.84 -4.97 5.84
CA GLY A 67 -6.27 -5.27 4.53
C GLY A 67 -6.78 -4.32 3.45
N ARG A 68 -5.87 -3.84 2.59
CA ARG A 68 -6.19 -3.26 1.30
C ARG A 68 -6.65 -4.38 0.35
N HIS A 69 -7.61 -4.11 -0.54
CA HIS A 69 -7.96 -5.05 -1.62
C HIS A 69 -6.73 -5.49 -2.43
N GLY A 70 -6.79 -6.66 -3.03
CA GLY A 70 -5.74 -7.20 -3.89
C GLY A 70 -5.60 -6.46 -5.23
N SER A 71 -4.69 -6.95 -6.07
CA SER A 71 -4.48 -6.46 -7.44
C SER A 71 -5.80 -6.36 -8.21
N ARG A 72 -5.92 -5.29 -9.01
CA ARG A 72 -7.17 -4.92 -9.70
C ARG A 72 -6.92 -4.30 -11.06
N TRP A 73 -7.93 -4.29 -11.90
CA TRP A 73 -8.01 -3.45 -13.08
C TRP A 73 -7.98 -1.96 -12.69
N LEU A 74 -7.50 -1.09 -13.59
CA LEU A 74 -7.60 0.35 -13.41
C LEU A 74 -9.05 0.77 -13.22
N HIS A 75 -9.28 1.85 -12.49
CA HIS A 75 -10.62 2.24 -12.04
C HIS A 75 -11.36 3.20 -12.98
N ASP A 76 -10.72 3.66 -14.06
CA ASP A 76 -11.34 4.50 -15.09
C ASP A 76 -11.04 3.96 -16.48
N ALA A 77 -12.08 3.71 -17.25
CA ALA A 77 -11.98 3.22 -18.63
C ALA A 77 -11.18 4.19 -19.55
N LYS A 78 -11.18 5.48 -19.22
CA LYS A 78 -10.38 6.48 -19.96
C LYS A 78 -8.88 6.20 -19.87
N GLN A 79 -8.41 5.61 -18.78
CA GLN A 79 -6.99 5.27 -18.60
C GLN A 79 -6.52 4.27 -19.67
N TYR A 80 -7.38 3.37 -20.14
CA TYR A 80 -7.08 2.47 -21.25
C TYR A 80 -7.33 3.11 -22.61
N LYS A 81 -8.40 3.90 -22.73
CA LYS A 81 -8.86 4.46 -24.00
C LYS A 81 -7.92 5.55 -24.55
N LEU A 82 -7.53 6.51 -23.71
CA LEU A 82 -6.79 7.69 -24.17
C LEU A 82 -5.40 7.35 -24.75
N PRO A 83 -4.58 6.43 -24.19
CA PRO A 83 -3.34 6.00 -24.81
C PRO A 83 -3.52 5.35 -26.18
N VAL A 84 -4.54 4.50 -26.32
CA VAL A 84 -4.87 3.86 -27.61
C VAL A 84 -5.26 4.91 -28.66
N GLU A 85 -6.06 5.91 -28.30
CA GLU A 85 -6.45 7.00 -29.20
C GLU A 85 -5.23 7.85 -29.63
N SER A 86 -4.36 8.20 -28.68
CA SER A 86 -3.14 8.98 -28.92
C SER A 86 -2.18 8.26 -29.86
N LEU A 87 -1.87 6.98 -29.57
CA LEU A 87 -1.00 6.20 -30.45
C LEU A 87 -1.65 5.90 -31.80
N THR A 88 -2.97 5.69 -31.87
CA THR A 88 -3.68 5.52 -33.16
C THR A 88 -3.57 6.80 -34.00
N LYS A 89 -3.66 7.99 -33.40
CA LYS A 89 -3.45 9.25 -34.09
C LYS A 89 -2.02 9.32 -34.64
N ALA A 90 -1.02 9.04 -33.81
CA ALA A 90 0.38 9.07 -34.23
C ALA A 90 0.69 8.07 -35.36
N ASP A 91 0.10 6.86 -35.33
CA ASP A 91 0.24 5.84 -36.35
C ASP A 91 -0.30 6.31 -37.71
N ARG A 92 -1.45 6.95 -37.74
CA ARG A 92 -2.06 7.55 -38.97
C ARG A 92 -1.14 8.59 -39.63
N TYR A 93 -0.33 9.28 -38.84
CA TYR A 93 0.66 10.26 -39.34
C TYR A 93 2.04 9.64 -39.59
N GLY A 94 2.19 8.31 -39.46
CA GLY A 94 3.47 7.62 -39.64
C GLY A 94 4.54 8.00 -38.60
N LYS A 95 4.12 8.41 -37.39
CA LYS A 95 5.01 8.95 -36.36
C LYS A 95 5.34 7.94 -35.25
N LEU A 96 4.93 6.68 -35.37
CA LEU A 96 5.31 5.63 -34.42
C LEU A 96 6.59 4.90 -34.84
N THR A 97 7.42 4.58 -33.85
CA THR A 97 8.52 3.61 -33.99
C THR A 97 7.96 2.19 -34.22
N PRO A 98 8.78 1.21 -34.61
CA PRO A 98 8.36 -0.19 -34.60
C PRO A 98 7.82 -0.61 -33.22
N ARG A 99 8.52 -0.25 -32.11
CA ARG A 99 8.07 -0.54 -30.73
C ARG A 99 6.76 0.17 -30.38
N GLY A 100 6.60 1.42 -30.82
CA GLY A 100 5.34 2.17 -30.62
C GLY A 100 4.12 1.50 -31.28
N ARG A 101 4.28 0.86 -32.44
CA ARG A 101 3.21 0.07 -33.09
C ARG A 101 2.91 -1.23 -32.34
N GLU A 102 3.92 -1.91 -31.82
CA GLU A 102 3.73 -3.08 -30.94
C GLU A 102 2.97 -2.71 -29.67
N VAL A 103 3.37 -1.62 -29.00
CA VAL A 103 2.69 -1.08 -27.82
C VAL A 103 1.24 -0.74 -28.13
N LEU A 104 0.95 -0.11 -29.27
CA LEU A 104 -0.43 0.18 -29.69
C LEU A 104 -1.26 -1.12 -29.83
N ALA A 105 -0.69 -2.17 -30.41
CA ALA A 105 -1.38 -3.45 -30.56
C ALA A 105 -1.67 -4.10 -29.17
N GLN A 106 -0.67 -4.09 -28.27
CA GLN A 106 -0.79 -4.60 -26.91
C GLN A 106 -1.81 -3.81 -26.09
N LEU A 107 -1.79 -2.47 -26.20
CA LEU A 107 -2.78 -1.62 -25.51
C LEU A 107 -4.21 -1.84 -26.01
N ARG A 108 -4.42 -2.10 -27.29
CA ARG A 108 -5.75 -2.47 -27.82
C ARG A 108 -6.25 -3.77 -27.22
N GLN A 109 -5.38 -4.76 -27.08
CA GLN A 109 -5.72 -6.02 -26.43
C GLN A 109 -6.10 -5.78 -24.95
N ILE A 110 -5.27 -5.07 -24.19
CA ILE A 110 -5.54 -4.74 -22.78
C ILE A 110 -6.84 -3.94 -22.62
N GLN A 111 -7.10 -2.97 -23.52
CA GLN A 111 -8.34 -2.21 -23.53
C GLN A 111 -9.55 -3.13 -23.77
N GLU A 112 -9.46 -4.09 -24.68
CA GLU A 112 -10.56 -5.06 -24.94
C GLU A 112 -10.80 -5.95 -23.72
N GLU A 113 -9.74 -6.47 -23.12
CA GLU A 113 -9.81 -7.30 -21.91
C GLU A 113 -10.36 -6.54 -20.69
N SER A 114 -10.16 -5.21 -20.64
CA SER A 114 -10.64 -4.36 -19.54
C SER A 114 -12.15 -4.09 -19.58
N LYS A 115 -12.83 -4.39 -20.70
CA LYS A 115 -14.26 -4.15 -20.84
C LYS A 115 -15.06 -4.95 -19.82
N GLY A 116 -15.90 -4.24 -19.06
CA GLY A 116 -16.70 -4.83 -17.99
C GLY A 116 -15.90 -5.23 -16.75
N ARG A 117 -14.59 -4.87 -16.69
CA ARG A 117 -13.69 -5.23 -15.58
C ARG A 117 -13.13 -4.03 -14.81
N ILE A 118 -13.60 -2.84 -15.12
CA ILE A 118 -13.06 -1.59 -14.55
C ILE A 118 -13.14 -1.58 -13.02
N GLY A 119 -11.98 -1.46 -12.35
CA GLY A 119 -11.86 -1.44 -10.90
C GLY A 119 -12.11 -2.79 -10.21
N GLU A 120 -12.31 -3.88 -10.96
CA GLU A 120 -12.53 -5.22 -10.42
C GLU A 120 -11.24 -5.88 -9.95
N LEU A 121 -11.36 -6.78 -8.97
CA LEU A 121 -10.28 -7.64 -8.51
C LEU A 121 -9.79 -8.54 -9.65
N THR A 122 -8.45 -8.67 -9.80
CA THR A 122 -7.86 -9.62 -10.75
C THR A 122 -7.73 -11.02 -10.12
N PRO A 123 -7.50 -12.08 -10.93
CA PRO A 123 -7.14 -13.40 -10.40
C PRO A 123 -5.91 -13.36 -9.48
N LEU A 124 -4.90 -12.55 -9.82
CA LEU A 124 -3.75 -12.32 -8.94
C LEU A 124 -4.17 -11.73 -7.60
N GLY A 125 -5.05 -10.71 -7.62
CA GLY A 125 -5.56 -10.09 -6.38
C GLY A 125 -6.29 -11.09 -5.47
N ALA A 126 -7.03 -12.04 -6.05
CA ALA A 126 -7.64 -13.13 -5.29
C ALA A 126 -6.58 -14.03 -4.63
N ARG A 127 -5.56 -14.47 -5.40
CA ARG A 127 -4.46 -15.31 -4.89
C ARG A 127 -3.63 -14.60 -3.81
N GLN A 128 -3.44 -13.27 -3.89
CA GLN A 128 -2.76 -12.50 -2.86
C GLN A 128 -3.44 -12.67 -1.50
N HIS A 129 -4.77 -12.54 -1.45
CA HIS A 129 -5.53 -12.72 -0.21
C HIS A 129 -5.58 -14.18 0.26
N GLU A 130 -5.66 -15.14 -0.65
CA GLU A 130 -5.50 -16.55 -0.29
C GLU A 130 -4.14 -16.82 0.37
N GLY A 131 -3.06 -16.27 -0.21
CA GLY A 131 -1.70 -16.42 0.33
C GLY A 131 -1.54 -15.74 1.69
N ILE A 132 -2.10 -14.55 1.91
CA ILE A 132 -2.10 -13.87 3.22
C ILE A 132 -2.77 -14.75 4.27
N ALA A 133 -3.98 -15.27 3.99
CA ALA A 133 -4.71 -16.12 4.92
C ALA A 133 -3.98 -17.45 5.21
N GLN A 134 -3.35 -18.05 4.17
CA GLN A 134 -2.53 -19.27 4.35
C GLN A 134 -1.35 -19.02 5.28
N ARG A 135 -0.64 -17.90 5.11
CA ARG A 135 0.49 -17.53 5.99
C ARG A 135 0.00 -17.17 7.39
N MET A 136 -1.13 -16.47 7.52
CA MET A 136 -1.73 -16.14 8.81
C MET A 136 -2.10 -17.41 9.60
N THR A 137 -2.76 -18.39 8.98
CA THR A 137 -3.09 -19.67 9.61
C THR A 137 -1.86 -20.52 9.93
N LYS A 138 -0.81 -20.44 9.12
CA LYS A 138 0.46 -21.13 9.35
C LYS A 138 1.24 -20.52 10.52
N ASN A 139 1.30 -19.19 10.60
CA ASN A 139 2.10 -18.49 11.60
C ASN A 139 1.40 -18.41 12.96
N PHE A 140 0.06 -18.36 12.98
CA PHE A 140 -0.76 -18.19 14.19
C PHE A 140 -1.87 -19.25 14.29
N PRO A 141 -1.55 -20.55 14.18
CA PRO A 141 -2.56 -21.61 14.10
C PRO A 141 -3.43 -21.69 15.36
N GLU A 142 -2.96 -21.21 16.52
CA GLU A 142 -3.73 -21.21 17.76
C GLU A 142 -4.99 -20.35 17.66
N VAL A 143 -4.95 -19.25 16.89
CA VAL A 143 -6.08 -18.35 16.67
C VAL A 143 -7.18 -19.05 15.86
N PHE A 144 -6.81 -19.93 14.92
CA PHE A 144 -7.73 -20.58 13.99
C PHE A 144 -8.12 -22.01 14.37
N ARG A 145 -7.57 -22.54 15.47
CA ARG A 145 -7.96 -23.85 16.01
C ARG A 145 -9.11 -23.69 17.00
N GLY A 146 -10.20 -24.34 16.82
CA GLY A 146 -11.32 -24.26 17.78
C GLY A 146 -12.64 -23.94 17.10
N LYS A 147 -13.56 -23.32 17.82
CA LYS A 147 -14.91 -22.96 17.36
C LYS A 147 -15.19 -21.46 17.50
N GLY A 148 -14.15 -20.65 17.62
CA GLY A 148 -14.31 -19.21 17.85
C GLY A 148 -14.83 -18.46 16.64
N LEU A 149 -15.23 -17.23 16.88
CA LEU A 149 -15.72 -16.31 15.87
C LEU A 149 -14.55 -15.65 15.14
N ILE A 150 -14.59 -15.68 13.82
CA ILE A 150 -13.82 -14.81 12.92
C ILE A 150 -14.81 -13.82 12.34
N ASP A 151 -14.74 -12.56 12.74
CA ASP A 151 -15.63 -11.49 12.26
C ASP A 151 -14.94 -10.70 11.16
N CYS A 152 -15.42 -10.86 9.92
CA CYS A 152 -14.86 -10.25 8.71
C CYS A 152 -15.80 -9.13 8.25
N LYS A 153 -15.25 -7.93 8.07
CA LYS A 153 -15.97 -6.76 7.60
C LYS A 153 -15.27 -6.17 6.38
N SER A 154 -16.05 -5.82 5.36
CA SER A 154 -15.54 -5.18 4.15
C SER A 154 -16.22 -3.84 3.90
N SER A 155 -15.52 -2.93 3.24
CA SER A 155 -16.20 -1.83 2.57
C SER A 155 -17.20 -2.37 1.54
N VAL A 156 -18.20 -1.56 1.18
CA VAL A 156 -19.26 -1.94 0.21
C VAL A 156 -18.74 -2.07 -1.23
N VAL A 157 -17.45 -1.89 -1.45
CA VAL A 157 -16.84 -1.98 -2.78
C VAL A 157 -16.53 -3.44 -3.12
N MET A 158 -17.02 -3.92 -4.25
CA MET A 158 -16.98 -5.35 -4.66
C MET A 158 -15.58 -5.97 -4.56
N ARG A 159 -14.51 -5.29 -5.02
CA ARG A 159 -13.15 -5.83 -4.92
C ARG A 159 -12.68 -6.07 -3.48
N CYS A 160 -13.14 -5.25 -2.53
CA CYS A 160 -12.81 -5.43 -1.12
C CYS A 160 -13.57 -6.63 -0.54
N ALA A 161 -14.87 -6.77 -0.86
CA ALA A 161 -15.67 -7.92 -0.45
C ALA A 161 -15.13 -9.23 -1.05
N LEU A 162 -14.70 -9.23 -2.31
CA LEU A 162 -14.08 -10.40 -2.93
C LEU A 162 -12.72 -10.72 -2.31
N SER A 163 -11.91 -9.72 -1.94
CA SER A 163 -10.66 -9.91 -1.19
C SER A 163 -10.93 -10.60 0.15
N MET A 164 -11.92 -10.11 0.91
CA MET A 164 -12.39 -10.73 2.15
C MET A 164 -12.80 -12.19 1.95
N LEU A 165 -13.62 -12.49 0.94
CA LEU A 165 -14.12 -13.85 0.68
C LEU A 165 -13.00 -14.82 0.29
N ASN A 166 -11.92 -14.34 -0.37
CA ASN A 166 -10.76 -15.18 -0.68
C ASN A 166 -9.97 -15.57 0.60
N GLU A 167 -9.92 -14.72 1.62
CA GLU A 167 -9.37 -15.12 2.93
C GLU A 167 -10.32 -16.06 3.69
N VAL A 168 -11.62 -15.75 3.71
CA VAL A 168 -12.63 -16.55 4.39
C VAL A 168 -12.61 -18.01 3.93
N LYS A 169 -12.51 -18.27 2.61
CA LYS A 169 -12.45 -19.65 2.11
C LYS A 169 -11.23 -20.42 2.61
N VAL A 170 -10.09 -19.75 2.81
CA VAL A 170 -8.88 -20.37 3.37
C VAL A 170 -9.07 -20.70 4.84
N PHE A 171 -9.64 -19.79 5.66
CA PHE A 171 -9.92 -20.06 7.06
C PHE A 171 -10.90 -21.22 7.24
N GLN A 172 -11.97 -21.28 6.42
CA GLN A 172 -12.93 -22.37 6.45
C GLN A 172 -12.34 -23.71 6.00
N ALA A 173 -11.44 -23.70 4.99
CA ALA A 173 -10.71 -24.89 4.57
C ALA A 173 -9.72 -25.37 5.65
N PHE A 174 -9.04 -24.45 6.35
CA PHE A 174 -8.14 -24.77 7.45
C PHE A 174 -8.88 -25.40 8.64
N ASN A 175 -10.02 -24.83 9.02
CA ASN A 175 -10.85 -25.34 10.11
C ASN A 175 -12.35 -25.11 9.87
N PRO A 176 -13.09 -26.12 9.35
CA PRO A 176 -14.53 -26.02 9.09
C PRO A 176 -15.41 -25.76 10.32
N ARG A 177 -14.85 -25.88 11.54
CA ARG A 177 -15.58 -25.61 12.79
C ARG A 177 -15.55 -24.15 13.22
N LEU A 178 -14.78 -23.30 12.54
CA LEU A 178 -14.79 -21.86 12.80
C LEU A 178 -16.15 -21.28 12.47
N HIS A 179 -16.63 -20.41 13.35
CA HIS A 179 -17.78 -19.57 13.06
C HIS A 179 -17.28 -18.32 12.32
N VAL A 180 -17.36 -18.32 10.99
CA VAL A 180 -16.94 -17.16 10.18
C VAL A 180 -18.17 -16.33 9.84
N LYS A 181 -18.18 -15.07 10.26
CA LYS A 181 -19.16 -14.05 9.89
C LYS A 181 -18.52 -13.10 8.88
N ALA A 182 -19.08 -13.01 7.70
CA ALA A 182 -18.61 -12.10 6.64
C ALA A 182 -19.72 -11.12 6.26
N ASP A 183 -19.41 -9.83 6.26
CA ASP A 183 -20.37 -8.77 5.98
C ASP A 183 -19.71 -7.61 5.22
N ALA A 184 -20.47 -6.97 4.34
CA ALA A 184 -20.07 -5.77 3.61
C ALA A 184 -21.23 -4.77 3.67
N SER A 185 -21.26 -3.96 4.71
CA SER A 185 -22.41 -3.11 5.04
C SER A 185 -22.05 -1.63 5.04
N GLN A 186 -22.99 -0.82 4.57
CA GLN A 186 -22.92 0.65 4.70
C GLN A 186 -22.82 1.09 6.16
N SER A 187 -23.36 0.27 7.10
CA SER A 187 -23.29 0.54 8.55
C SER A 187 -21.87 0.51 9.10
N ASP A 188 -20.93 -0.16 8.43
CA ASP A 188 -19.53 -0.25 8.86
C ASP A 188 -18.65 0.85 8.21
N MET A 189 -19.21 1.63 7.27
CA MET A 189 -18.43 2.63 6.52
C MET A 189 -17.98 3.83 7.37
N TRP A 190 -18.58 4.06 8.54
CA TRP A 190 -18.22 5.19 9.41
C TRP A 190 -16.79 5.11 9.96
N TYR A 191 -16.22 3.91 10.09
CA TYR A 191 -14.83 3.71 10.49
C TYR A 191 -13.91 3.30 9.33
N MET A 192 -14.45 2.90 8.18
CA MET A 192 -13.69 2.60 6.97
C MET A 192 -13.71 3.76 5.96
N VAL A 193 -13.66 5.00 6.48
CA VAL A 193 -13.68 6.24 5.68
C VAL A 193 -12.33 6.45 5.04
N TYR A 194 -12.31 6.76 3.74
CA TYR A 194 -11.09 6.99 2.97
C TYR A 194 -10.92 8.45 2.51
N GLY A 195 -11.77 9.35 2.97
CA GLY A 195 -11.67 10.80 2.68
C GLY A 195 -12.87 11.57 3.22
N ASN A 196 -12.71 12.88 3.31
CA ASN A 196 -13.75 13.83 3.58
C ASN A 196 -13.49 15.11 2.77
N GLU A 197 -14.42 16.06 2.82
CA GLU A 197 -14.33 17.30 2.04
C GLU A 197 -13.02 18.08 2.29
N LYS A 198 -12.59 18.20 3.55
CA LYS A 198 -11.35 18.89 3.92
C LYS A 198 -10.11 18.17 3.36
N ALA A 199 -10.05 16.84 3.46
CA ALA A 199 -8.95 16.06 2.92
C ALA A 199 -8.88 16.18 1.39
N ASN A 200 -10.02 16.10 0.71
CA ASN A 200 -10.10 16.24 -0.74
C ASN A 200 -9.64 17.64 -1.20
N GLU A 201 -9.98 18.69 -0.45
CA GLU A 201 -9.54 20.06 -0.73
C GLU A 201 -8.03 20.21 -0.56
N LEU A 202 -7.46 19.70 0.55
CA LEU A 202 -6.01 19.75 0.80
C LEU A 202 -5.24 18.95 -0.25
N GLU A 203 -5.73 17.77 -0.63
CA GLU A 203 -5.13 16.96 -1.69
C GLU A 203 -5.14 17.70 -3.03
N ARG A 204 -6.27 18.32 -3.40
CA ARG A 204 -6.39 19.09 -4.62
C ARG A 204 -5.42 20.27 -4.65
N GLN A 205 -5.36 21.07 -3.56
CA GLN A 205 -4.41 22.18 -3.46
C GLN A 205 -2.97 21.73 -3.62
N ALA A 206 -2.57 20.65 -2.93
CA ALA A 206 -1.22 20.11 -3.04
C ALA A 206 -0.92 19.58 -4.45
N ARG A 207 -1.89 18.93 -5.09
CA ARG A 207 -1.76 18.40 -6.46
C ARG A 207 -1.54 19.53 -7.48
N ASP A 208 -2.25 20.63 -7.33
CA ASP A 208 -2.17 21.77 -8.26
C ASP A 208 -0.91 22.62 -8.07
N ASN A 209 -0.25 22.53 -6.91
CA ASN A 209 0.91 23.36 -6.53
C ASN A 209 2.19 22.52 -6.33
N GLU A 210 2.42 22.04 -5.09
CA GLU A 210 3.70 21.45 -4.68
C GLU A 210 3.97 20.14 -5.42
N LEU A 211 2.97 19.27 -5.53
CA LEU A 211 3.13 17.99 -6.26
C LEU A 211 3.28 18.20 -7.77
N ALA A 212 2.62 19.23 -8.34
CA ALA A 212 2.85 19.58 -9.74
C ALA A 212 4.27 20.10 -9.98
N ALA A 213 4.81 20.90 -9.03
CA ALA A 213 6.20 21.38 -9.09
C ALA A 213 7.19 20.21 -8.95
N TYR A 214 6.99 19.35 -7.95
CA TYR A 214 7.81 18.14 -7.75
C TYR A 214 7.83 17.26 -9.00
N ARG A 215 6.65 16.99 -9.58
CA ARG A 215 6.54 16.20 -10.81
C ARG A 215 7.26 16.82 -11.99
N ARG A 216 7.21 18.14 -12.18
CA ARG A 216 7.96 18.82 -13.26
C ARG A 216 9.47 18.67 -13.11
N ASN A 217 9.97 18.58 -11.88
CA ASN A 217 11.40 18.46 -11.61
C ASN A 217 11.92 17.03 -11.76
N HIS A 218 11.05 16.03 -11.53
CA HIS A 218 11.43 14.62 -11.47
C HIS A 218 10.93 13.79 -12.66
N MET A 219 9.80 14.15 -13.29
CA MET A 219 9.25 13.33 -14.36
C MET A 219 9.93 13.67 -15.70
N HIS A 220 11.05 13.01 -15.98
CA HIS A 220 11.71 13.01 -17.28
C HIS A 220 11.12 11.86 -18.12
N LEU A 221 10.83 12.09 -19.39
CA LEU A 221 10.16 11.13 -20.25
C LEU A 221 10.79 11.11 -21.67
N ASP A 222 12.06 11.48 -21.77
CA ASP A 222 12.73 11.58 -23.07
C ASP A 222 12.93 10.19 -23.69
N HIS A 223 13.42 9.21 -22.92
CA HIS A 223 13.59 7.85 -23.41
C HIS A 223 12.23 7.22 -23.75
N PHE A 224 11.22 7.37 -22.87
CA PHE A 224 9.87 6.89 -23.09
C PHE A 224 9.27 7.43 -24.40
N LEU A 225 9.39 8.72 -24.65
CA LEU A 225 8.87 9.34 -25.88
C LEU A 225 9.63 8.86 -27.11
N HIS A 226 10.95 8.75 -27.07
CA HIS A 226 11.75 8.25 -28.19
C HIS A 226 11.52 6.74 -28.43
N ALA A 227 11.20 5.96 -27.43
CA ALA A 227 10.83 4.56 -27.60
C ALA A 227 9.54 4.40 -28.42
N LEU A 228 8.58 5.32 -28.28
CA LEU A 228 7.27 5.26 -28.91
C LEU A 228 7.18 6.04 -30.24
N PHE A 229 7.84 7.21 -30.34
CA PHE A 229 7.63 8.15 -31.43
C PHE A 229 8.93 8.39 -32.22
N THR A 230 8.82 8.38 -33.55
CA THR A 230 9.91 8.79 -34.47
C THR A 230 10.09 10.32 -34.47
N ASP A 231 9.12 11.07 -33.99
CA ASP A 231 9.08 12.52 -33.94
C ASP A 231 8.40 12.93 -32.58
N THR A 232 9.25 13.15 -31.57
CA THR A 232 8.79 13.53 -30.25
C THR A 232 8.13 14.91 -30.21
N LYS A 233 8.58 15.82 -31.12
CA LYS A 233 7.96 17.15 -31.26
C LYS A 233 6.52 17.04 -31.73
N PHE A 234 6.23 16.14 -32.68
CA PHE A 234 4.84 15.85 -33.08
C PHE A 234 4.01 15.38 -31.87
N ALA A 235 4.56 14.50 -31.04
CA ALA A 235 3.86 14.02 -29.86
C ALA A 235 3.53 15.17 -28.88
N GLN A 236 4.49 16.06 -28.63
CA GLN A 236 4.33 17.22 -27.74
C GLN A 236 3.33 18.25 -28.29
N ASP A 237 3.38 18.54 -29.59
CA ASP A 237 2.56 19.59 -30.22
C ASP A 237 1.14 19.12 -30.60
N SER A 238 0.95 17.81 -30.81
CA SER A 238 -0.28 17.27 -31.42
C SER A 238 -1.10 16.35 -30.55
N LEU A 239 -0.52 15.86 -29.43
CA LEU A 239 -1.20 14.99 -28.47
C LEU A 239 -1.42 15.74 -27.16
N ASP A 240 -2.42 15.32 -26.38
CA ASP A 240 -2.52 15.70 -24.98
C ASP A 240 -1.47 14.90 -24.19
N ILE A 241 -0.23 15.42 -24.20
CA ILE A 241 0.94 14.69 -23.72
C ILE A 241 0.85 14.40 -22.22
N GLN A 242 0.28 15.29 -21.43
CA GLN A 242 0.13 15.10 -19.98
C GLN A 242 -0.83 13.95 -19.67
N ASN A 243 -2.00 13.94 -20.29
CA ASN A 243 -2.96 12.85 -20.12
C ASN A 243 -2.42 11.53 -20.71
N PHE A 244 -1.73 11.58 -21.86
CA PHE A 244 -1.11 10.41 -22.46
C PHE A 244 -0.08 9.78 -21.53
N THR A 245 0.91 10.54 -21.07
CA THR A 245 1.99 10.03 -20.22
C THR A 245 1.48 9.58 -18.85
N GLY A 246 0.54 10.32 -18.23
CA GLY A 246 -0.06 9.93 -16.97
C GLY A 246 -0.83 8.61 -17.03
N ASN A 247 -1.61 8.40 -18.10
CA ASN A 247 -2.34 7.15 -18.29
C ASN A 247 -1.42 5.99 -18.67
N MET A 248 -0.36 6.24 -19.46
CA MET A 248 0.66 5.23 -19.76
C MET A 248 1.39 4.80 -18.47
N SER A 249 1.82 5.73 -17.63
CA SER A 249 2.43 5.41 -16.32
C SER A 249 1.48 4.54 -15.46
N ALA A 250 0.18 4.86 -15.44
CA ALA A 250 -0.79 4.06 -14.71
C ALA A 250 -0.94 2.63 -15.27
N ILE A 251 -0.98 2.46 -16.60
CA ILE A 251 -1.04 1.13 -17.25
C ILE A 251 0.25 0.35 -16.97
N ILE A 252 1.42 1.00 -17.14
CA ILE A 252 2.73 0.37 -16.92
C ILE A 252 2.87 -0.07 -15.47
N SER A 253 2.50 0.78 -14.51
CA SER A 253 2.52 0.41 -13.09
C SER A 253 1.55 -0.72 -12.75
N ASN A 254 0.37 -0.74 -13.39
CA ASN A 254 -0.68 -1.73 -13.13
C ASN A 254 -0.47 -3.06 -13.89
N GLN A 255 0.42 -3.15 -14.88
CA GLN A 255 0.62 -4.38 -15.67
C GLN A 255 0.91 -5.61 -14.79
N GLN A 256 1.65 -5.43 -13.70
CA GLN A 256 1.95 -6.47 -12.73
C GLN A 256 0.72 -7.00 -11.95
N SER A 257 -0.43 -6.36 -12.09
CA SER A 257 -1.70 -6.83 -11.50
C SER A 257 -2.39 -7.92 -12.31
N HIS A 258 -1.85 -8.28 -13.47
CA HIS A 258 -2.44 -9.19 -14.43
C HIS A 258 -1.56 -10.41 -14.68
N ASP A 259 -2.19 -11.56 -15.00
CA ASP A 259 -1.50 -12.75 -15.46
C ASP A 259 -1.24 -12.58 -16.98
N THR A 260 -0.18 -11.88 -17.35
CA THR A 260 0.17 -11.57 -18.74
C THR A 260 1.68 -11.60 -18.94
N ASP A 261 2.12 -11.99 -20.13
CA ASP A 261 3.52 -11.90 -20.55
C ASP A 261 3.86 -10.50 -21.13
N VAL A 262 2.87 -9.60 -21.24
CA VAL A 262 3.10 -8.23 -21.72
C VAL A 262 3.85 -7.45 -20.67
N SER A 263 4.97 -6.84 -21.08
CA SER A 263 5.75 -5.94 -20.25
C SER A 263 6.05 -4.65 -21.01
N PHE A 264 5.88 -3.53 -20.32
CA PHE A 264 6.17 -2.18 -20.80
C PHE A 264 7.33 -1.52 -20.06
N TRP A 265 8.01 -2.23 -19.12
CA TRP A 265 9.13 -1.67 -18.36
C TRP A 265 10.34 -1.34 -19.22
N ASP A 266 10.42 -1.87 -20.45
CA ASP A 266 11.43 -1.53 -21.43
C ASP A 266 11.26 -0.15 -22.06
N LEU A 267 10.08 0.47 -21.89
CA LEU A 267 9.81 1.83 -22.36
C LEU A 267 10.47 2.90 -21.49
N PHE A 268 10.83 2.58 -20.27
CA PHE A 268 11.50 3.47 -19.35
C PHE A 268 12.99 3.12 -19.21
N ASP A 269 13.84 4.13 -19.16
CA ASP A 269 15.20 3.95 -18.68
C ASP A 269 15.23 3.88 -17.14
N GLU A 270 16.41 3.73 -16.56
CA GLU A 270 16.59 3.58 -15.13
C GLU A 270 16.15 4.84 -14.35
N GLN A 271 16.44 6.02 -14.89
CA GLN A 271 16.06 7.27 -14.27
C GLN A 271 14.53 7.46 -14.32
N GLU A 272 13.92 7.19 -15.46
CA GLU A 272 12.46 7.28 -15.63
C GLU A 272 11.70 6.29 -14.75
N LEU A 273 12.28 5.08 -14.49
CA LEU A 273 11.74 4.14 -13.51
C LEU A 273 11.79 4.69 -12.07
N LEU A 274 12.90 5.34 -11.71
CA LEU A 274 13.04 6.00 -10.42
C LEU A 274 12.09 7.18 -10.30
N ASP A 275 12.00 8.02 -11.32
CA ASP A 275 11.13 9.19 -11.36
C ASP A 275 9.65 8.83 -11.20
N ASN A 276 9.21 7.73 -11.84
CA ASN A 276 7.85 7.23 -11.68
C ASN A 276 7.58 6.84 -10.23
N TRP A 277 8.53 6.15 -9.57
CA TRP A 277 8.42 5.79 -8.17
C TRP A 277 8.43 7.02 -7.24
N LEU A 278 9.37 7.97 -7.45
CA LEU A 278 9.49 9.19 -6.64
C LEU A 278 8.20 10.02 -6.66
N CYS A 279 7.62 10.21 -7.84
CA CYS A 279 6.38 10.97 -8.00
C CYS A 279 5.19 10.32 -7.28
N ASP A 280 5.05 8.98 -7.35
CA ASP A 280 3.98 8.27 -6.68
C ASP A 280 4.21 8.26 -5.15
N ASN A 281 5.46 8.07 -4.72
CA ASN A 281 5.86 8.10 -3.32
C ASN A 281 5.54 9.46 -2.67
N ALA A 282 5.93 10.56 -3.29
CA ALA A 282 5.64 11.91 -2.84
C ALA A 282 4.13 12.20 -2.82
N PHE A 283 3.40 11.77 -3.87
CA PHE A 283 1.94 11.92 -3.92
C PHE A 283 1.27 11.27 -2.70
N TRP A 284 1.56 10.00 -2.42
CA TRP A 284 0.91 9.29 -1.32
C TRP A 284 1.30 9.82 0.05
N TYR A 285 2.54 10.29 0.23
CA TYR A 285 2.96 10.96 1.46
C TYR A 285 2.12 12.21 1.73
N VAL A 286 1.98 13.08 0.72
CA VAL A 286 1.20 14.32 0.86
C VAL A 286 -0.29 14.05 0.99
N ALA A 287 -0.82 13.14 0.18
CA ALA A 287 -2.24 12.89 0.08
C ALA A 287 -2.83 12.08 1.25
N ARG A 288 -2.01 11.27 1.96
CA ARG A 288 -2.55 10.31 2.96
C ARG A 288 -1.67 10.12 4.20
N SER A 289 -0.56 10.89 4.37
CA SER A 289 0.34 10.76 5.51
C SER A 289 0.53 12.10 6.24
N SER A 290 1.56 12.19 7.09
CA SER A 290 1.81 13.31 8.01
C SER A 290 2.47 14.53 7.35
N SER A 291 2.33 14.71 6.05
CA SER A 291 2.96 15.81 5.31
C SER A 291 2.57 17.21 5.84
N PRO A 292 3.54 18.11 6.05
CA PRO A 292 3.26 19.51 6.35
C PRO A 292 2.47 20.23 5.22
N ILE A 293 2.64 19.81 3.96
CA ILE A 293 1.91 20.34 2.81
C ILE A 293 0.40 20.15 2.99
N SER A 294 -0.02 18.99 3.49
CA SER A 294 -1.42 18.73 3.86
C SER A 294 -1.75 19.07 5.32
N LYS A 295 -0.90 19.91 5.95
CA LYS A 295 -1.07 20.44 7.33
C LYS A 295 -1.14 19.33 8.38
N GLY A 296 -0.54 18.16 8.14
CA GLY A 296 -0.61 17.00 9.02
C GLY A 296 -2.01 16.41 9.22
N TYR A 297 -2.97 16.79 8.37
CA TYR A 297 -4.39 16.44 8.55
C TYR A 297 -4.73 14.99 8.19
N MET A 298 -4.04 14.41 7.23
CA MET A 298 -4.46 13.16 6.59
C MET A 298 -4.50 11.94 7.52
N PRO A 299 -3.58 11.77 8.50
CA PRO A 299 -3.65 10.65 9.44
C PRO A 299 -4.95 10.62 10.26
N HIS A 300 -5.53 11.80 10.58
CA HIS A 300 -6.77 11.92 11.35
C HIS A 300 -7.99 11.27 10.65
N LEU A 301 -7.92 10.99 9.35
CA LEU A 301 -8.95 10.21 8.65
C LEU A 301 -9.12 8.79 9.23
N ALA A 302 -8.09 8.26 9.89
CA ALA A 302 -8.10 6.93 10.46
C ALA A 302 -8.49 6.86 11.96
N GLU A 303 -8.84 7.97 12.61
CA GLU A 303 -9.16 7.97 14.05
C GLU A 303 -10.30 7.00 14.41
N ASN A 304 -11.38 7.01 13.62
CA ASN A 304 -12.50 6.11 13.85
C ASN A 304 -12.10 4.63 13.65
N LEU A 305 -11.23 4.35 12.67
CA LEU A 305 -10.75 3.00 12.43
C LEU A 305 -9.85 2.52 13.58
N LEU A 306 -8.95 3.38 14.06
CA LEU A 306 -8.08 3.05 15.21
C LEU A 306 -8.92 2.83 16.48
N ARG A 307 -9.93 3.68 16.73
CA ARG A 307 -10.87 3.50 17.84
C ARG A 307 -11.59 2.15 17.75
N ASN A 308 -12.12 1.81 16.57
CA ASN A 308 -12.78 0.51 16.35
C ASN A 308 -11.82 -0.67 16.54
N ILE A 309 -10.55 -0.55 16.17
CA ILE A 309 -9.52 -1.57 16.40
C ILE A 309 -9.30 -1.76 17.92
N ILE A 310 -9.15 -0.69 18.69
CA ILE A 310 -8.94 -0.75 20.14
C ILE A 310 -10.14 -1.36 20.84
N GLU A 311 -11.34 -0.85 20.57
CA GLU A 311 -12.58 -1.34 21.20
C GLU A 311 -12.85 -2.82 20.91
N SER A 312 -12.59 -3.25 19.66
CA SER A 312 -12.72 -4.66 19.26
C SER A 312 -11.71 -5.56 19.97
N ALA A 313 -10.47 -5.08 20.15
CA ALA A 313 -9.43 -5.81 20.86
C ALA A 313 -9.75 -5.93 22.34
N ASP A 314 -10.13 -4.84 22.99
CA ASP A 314 -10.54 -4.84 24.41
C ASP A 314 -11.70 -5.80 24.65
N LYS A 315 -12.69 -5.79 23.76
CA LYS A 315 -13.83 -6.73 23.85
C LYS A 315 -13.37 -8.18 23.70
N ALA A 316 -12.54 -8.49 22.69
CA ALA A 316 -12.03 -9.84 22.47
C ALA A 316 -11.17 -10.35 23.64
N ILE A 317 -10.42 -9.46 24.29
CA ILE A 317 -9.62 -9.76 25.48
C ILE A 317 -10.54 -10.08 26.67
N ALA A 318 -11.61 -9.29 26.87
CA ALA A 318 -12.49 -9.39 28.01
C ALA A 318 -13.43 -10.62 27.96
N ASP A 319 -14.06 -10.87 26.79
CA ASP A 319 -15.09 -11.90 26.65
C ASP A 319 -14.59 -13.21 26.00
N GLY A 320 -13.45 -13.15 25.28
CA GLY A 320 -12.85 -14.32 24.63
C GLY A 320 -13.70 -14.95 23.53
N THR A 321 -14.75 -14.28 23.05
CA THR A 321 -15.71 -14.83 22.08
C THR A 321 -15.25 -14.69 20.65
N CYS A 322 -14.50 -13.62 20.33
CA CYS A 322 -13.95 -13.35 19.01
C CYS A 322 -12.45 -13.65 18.98
N GLN A 323 -12.02 -14.42 17.96
CA GLN A 323 -10.62 -14.79 17.75
C GLN A 323 -9.94 -13.93 16.70
N ALA A 324 -10.69 -13.33 15.77
CA ALA A 324 -10.15 -12.33 14.86
C ALA A 324 -11.22 -11.35 14.38
N ASN A 325 -10.85 -10.08 14.30
CA ASN A 325 -11.60 -9.05 13.58
C ASN A 325 -10.78 -8.66 12.33
N LEU A 326 -11.30 -9.01 11.16
CA LEU A 326 -10.65 -8.79 9.89
C LEU A 326 -11.41 -7.72 9.11
N ARG A 327 -10.72 -6.66 8.68
CA ARG A 327 -11.30 -5.53 7.95
C ARG A 327 -10.67 -5.42 6.58
N PHE A 328 -11.48 -5.17 5.55
CA PHE A 328 -11.04 -5.12 4.16
C PHE A 328 -11.50 -3.82 3.50
N GLY A 329 -10.55 -3.06 2.98
CA GLY A 329 -10.85 -1.75 2.41
C GLY A 329 -9.79 -1.29 1.41
N HIS A 330 -9.34 -0.06 1.59
CA HIS A 330 -8.55 0.68 0.62
C HIS A 330 -7.19 1.10 1.18
N ASP A 331 -6.25 1.37 0.26
CA ASP A 331 -4.99 2.08 0.52
C ASP A 331 -5.20 3.41 1.26
N ALA A 332 -6.22 4.17 0.84
CA ALA A 332 -6.59 5.45 1.45
C ALA A 332 -7.15 5.36 2.89
N CYS A 333 -7.32 4.14 3.44
CA CYS A 333 -7.55 3.92 4.87
C CYS A 333 -6.32 3.33 5.54
N LEU A 334 -5.60 2.42 4.86
CA LEU A 334 -4.42 1.77 5.43
C LEU A 334 -3.29 2.77 5.66
N MET A 335 -3.01 3.63 4.68
CA MET A 335 -1.94 4.63 4.80
C MET A 335 -2.18 5.59 5.98
N PRO A 336 -3.36 6.28 6.09
CA PRO A 336 -3.64 7.12 7.24
C PRO A 336 -3.56 6.36 8.57
N LEU A 337 -3.99 5.09 8.63
CA LEU A 337 -3.92 4.28 9.84
C LEU A 337 -2.47 4.02 10.27
N VAL A 338 -1.62 3.58 9.34
CA VAL A 338 -0.19 3.32 9.60
C VAL A 338 0.51 4.61 10.01
N SER A 339 0.19 5.73 9.35
CA SER A 339 0.75 7.05 9.64
C SER A 339 0.26 7.59 11.00
N LEU A 340 -1.04 7.48 11.32
CA LEU A 340 -1.60 7.87 12.60
C LEU A 340 -0.97 7.09 13.75
N MET A 341 -0.82 5.78 13.56
CA MET A 341 -0.19 4.91 14.56
C MET A 341 1.34 5.09 14.63
N ASN A 342 1.94 5.80 13.70
CA ASN A 342 3.39 5.97 13.54
C ASN A 342 4.16 4.64 13.63
N LEU A 343 3.63 3.61 12.98
CA LEU A 343 4.25 2.28 12.97
C LEU A 343 5.52 2.31 12.12
N GLY A 344 6.64 1.83 12.67
CA GLY A 344 7.91 1.78 11.95
C GLY A 344 8.41 3.16 11.47
N ASP A 345 7.99 4.24 12.14
CA ASP A 345 8.27 5.64 11.82
C ASP A 345 7.60 6.17 10.52
N TYR A 346 6.60 5.44 9.99
CA TYR A 346 5.87 5.88 8.78
C TYR A 346 4.92 7.06 9.02
N GLY A 347 4.72 7.50 10.26
CA GLY A 347 4.02 8.73 10.64
C GLY A 347 4.94 9.94 10.82
N ALA A 348 6.24 9.81 10.52
CA ALA A 348 7.20 10.90 10.66
C ALA A 348 6.81 12.12 9.81
N ILE A 349 7.03 13.30 10.38
CA ILE A 349 6.92 14.58 9.66
C ILE A 349 8.23 14.79 8.90
N ILE A 350 8.12 14.91 7.58
CA ILE A 350 9.25 15.12 6.67
C ILE A 350 8.95 16.39 5.87
N ASP A 351 9.75 17.42 6.07
CA ASP A 351 9.48 18.75 5.53
C ASP A 351 9.79 18.83 4.03
N ASP A 352 10.85 18.15 3.57
CA ASP A 352 11.25 18.11 2.17
C ASP A 352 10.91 16.75 1.53
N LEU A 353 10.21 16.77 0.40
CA LEU A 353 9.83 15.56 -0.33
C LEU A 353 11.06 14.79 -0.87
N GLU A 354 12.18 15.49 -1.07
CA GLU A 354 13.44 14.89 -1.49
C GLU A 354 14.04 13.95 -0.41
N ASP A 355 13.70 14.19 0.86
CA ASP A 355 14.20 13.38 1.99
C ASP A 355 13.41 12.07 2.17
N LEU A 356 12.26 11.89 1.51
CA LEU A 356 11.41 10.70 1.69
C LEU A 356 12.17 9.38 1.47
N PRO A 357 12.96 9.20 0.39
CA PRO A 357 13.71 7.98 0.18
C PRO A 357 14.75 7.74 1.28
N GLU A 358 15.42 8.81 1.74
CA GLU A 358 16.47 8.77 2.75
C GLU A 358 15.92 8.40 4.13
N ARG A 359 14.69 8.81 4.41
CA ARG A 359 13.98 8.48 5.65
C ARG A 359 13.32 7.09 5.58
N ASN A 360 13.59 6.29 4.53
CA ASN A 360 12.99 4.98 4.29
C ASN A 360 11.45 5.02 4.25
N TRP A 361 10.87 6.17 3.93
CA TRP A 361 9.43 6.29 3.70
C TRP A 361 9.11 5.78 2.29
N TRP A 362 8.82 4.49 2.16
CA TRP A 362 8.72 3.80 0.90
C TRP A 362 7.32 3.21 0.72
N LEU A 363 6.56 3.84 -0.14
CA LEU A 363 5.16 3.55 -0.45
C LEU A 363 4.88 2.06 -0.69
N HIS A 364 5.69 1.39 -1.48
CA HIS A 364 5.52 -0.01 -1.84
C HIS A 364 5.70 -0.99 -0.67
N ARG A 365 6.22 -0.52 0.47
CA ARG A 365 6.31 -1.28 1.73
C ARG A 365 5.14 -1.03 2.67
N ILE A 366 4.37 0.05 2.43
CA ILE A 366 3.27 0.45 3.30
C ILE A 366 1.93 0.00 2.74
N ILE A 367 1.65 0.33 1.48
CA ILE A 367 0.36 0.06 0.83
C ILE A 367 0.49 -0.63 -0.54
N PRO A 368 1.28 -1.71 -0.71
CA PRO A 368 1.23 -2.47 -1.95
C PRO A 368 -0.18 -3.03 -2.18
N MET A 369 -0.48 -3.56 -3.39
CA MET A 369 -1.74 -4.29 -3.65
C MET A 369 -1.84 -5.51 -2.74
N GLY A 370 -2.89 -5.62 -1.92
CA GLY A 370 -3.01 -6.61 -0.85
C GLY A 370 -2.25 -6.23 0.42
N GLY A 371 -1.70 -5.00 0.51
CA GLY A 371 -1.04 -4.49 1.72
C GLY A 371 -1.93 -4.60 2.95
N ASN A 372 -1.35 -4.96 4.10
CA ASN A 372 -2.14 -5.22 5.29
C ASN A 372 -1.40 -4.89 6.58
N LEU A 373 -2.18 -4.56 7.60
CA LEU A 373 -1.73 -4.43 8.98
C LEU A 373 -2.36 -5.54 9.81
N GLN A 374 -1.55 -6.27 10.56
CA GLN A 374 -1.98 -7.31 11.49
C GLN A 374 -1.46 -6.97 12.89
N LEU A 375 -2.34 -6.84 13.86
CA LEU A 375 -2.00 -6.76 15.28
C LEU A 375 -2.28 -8.12 15.91
N ILE A 376 -1.22 -8.80 16.34
CA ILE A 376 -1.29 -10.16 16.91
C ILE A 376 -1.19 -10.07 18.41
N PHE A 377 -2.20 -10.57 19.12
CA PHE A 377 -2.30 -10.50 20.56
C PHE A 377 -1.94 -11.83 21.19
N TYR A 378 -1.15 -11.77 22.25
CA TYR A 378 -0.61 -12.94 22.95
C TYR A 378 -1.01 -12.92 24.42
N ARG A 379 -1.38 -14.10 24.96
CA ARG A 379 -1.64 -14.28 26.39
C ARG A 379 -0.80 -15.40 26.97
N LYS A 380 -0.58 -15.31 28.28
CA LYS A 380 0.10 -16.32 29.07
C LYS A 380 -0.84 -16.86 30.14
N LYS A 381 -0.81 -18.18 30.40
CA LYS A 381 -1.65 -18.78 31.47
C LYS A 381 -1.34 -18.13 32.81
N LYS A 382 -2.39 -17.84 33.59
CA LYS A 382 -2.32 -17.26 34.94
C LYS A 382 -1.62 -15.87 34.96
N SER A 383 -1.82 -15.10 33.92
CA SER A 383 -1.34 -13.71 33.81
C SER A 383 -2.41 -12.91 33.11
N ASP A 384 -2.70 -11.72 33.62
CA ASP A 384 -3.60 -10.74 33.00
C ASP A 384 -2.84 -9.87 31.96
N ASP A 385 -1.53 -10.06 31.88
CA ASP A 385 -0.68 -9.34 30.93
C ASP A 385 -0.90 -9.85 29.51
N ILE A 386 -1.23 -8.93 28.63
CA ILE A 386 -1.44 -9.16 27.21
C ILE A 386 -0.34 -8.46 26.41
N LEU A 387 0.32 -9.21 25.55
CA LEU A 387 1.28 -8.63 24.62
C LEU A 387 0.65 -8.47 23.22
N VAL A 388 1.10 -7.47 22.50
CA VAL A 388 0.75 -7.23 21.10
C VAL A 388 2.02 -7.07 20.25
N LYS A 389 1.97 -7.55 19.01
CA LYS A 389 2.98 -7.36 17.98
C LYS A 389 2.31 -6.85 16.71
N ALA A 390 2.91 -5.86 16.03
CA ALA A 390 2.42 -5.33 14.77
C ALA A 390 3.19 -5.92 13.59
N LEU A 391 2.45 -6.32 12.55
CA LEU A 391 2.99 -6.72 11.26
C LEU A 391 2.40 -5.81 10.17
N LEU A 392 3.26 -5.09 9.47
CA LEU A 392 2.88 -4.33 8.27
C LEU A 392 3.34 -5.10 7.04
N CYS A 393 2.41 -5.45 6.16
CA CYS A 393 2.69 -6.34 5.04
C CYS A 393 3.47 -7.59 5.50
N GLU A 394 3.04 -8.18 6.62
CA GLU A 394 3.61 -9.37 7.27
C GLU A 394 5.08 -9.22 7.73
N ASN A 395 5.63 -8.00 7.74
CA ASN A 395 6.92 -7.67 8.34
C ASN A 395 6.72 -7.05 9.72
N GLU A 396 7.56 -7.43 10.69
CA GLU A 396 7.51 -6.86 12.04
C GLU A 396 7.83 -5.37 12.02
N VAL A 397 6.97 -4.56 12.62
CA VAL A 397 7.15 -3.11 12.76
C VAL A 397 6.99 -2.68 14.22
N THR A 398 7.68 -1.60 14.59
CA THR A 398 7.65 -1.07 15.95
C THR A 398 6.49 -0.12 16.18
N PHE A 399 5.96 -0.08 17.42
CA PHE A 399 5.13 1.01 17.90
C PHE A 399 6.00 2.19 18.34
N PRO A 400 5.48 3.44 18.36
CA PRO A 400 6.24 4.64 18.73
C PRO A 400 6.38 4.82 20.25
N ILE A 401 6.48 3.74 20.99
CA ILE A 401 6.68 3.70 22.44
C ILE A 401 7.82 2.73 22.77
N PRO A 402 8.52 2.92 23.89
CA PRO A 402 9.56 1.97 24.30
C PRO A 402 8.96 0.62 24.71
N SER A 403 9.73 -0.44 24.49
CA SER A 403 9.43 -1.79 24.99
C SER A 403 10.72 -2.50 25.40
N ASP A 404 10.67 -3.21 26.50
CA ASP A 404 11.73 -4.13 26.96
C ASP A 404 11.67 -5.51 26.26
N LEU A 405 10.57 -5.76 25.52
CA LEU A 405 10.29 -7.02 24.82
C LEU A 405 10.18 -6.89 23.31
N ALA A 406 10.64 -5.78 22.70
CA ALA A 406 10.48 -5.55 21.27
C ALA A 406 10.87 -6.79 20.44
N PRO A 407 10.09 -7.17 19.42
CA PRO A 407 8.95 -6.48 18.80
C PRO A 407 7.59 -6.70 19.48
N TYR A 408 7.56 -7.18 20.73
CA TYR A 408 6.36 -7.34 21.55
C TYR A 408 6.23 -6.12 22.47
N TYR A 409 4.99 -5.72 22.73
CA TYR A 409 4.63 -4.56 23.56
C TYR A 409 3.49 -4.95 24.49
N HIS A 410 3.47 -4.40 25.71
CA HIS A 410 2.30 -4.56 26.59
C HIS A 410 1.11 -3.83 25.99
N TRP A 411 -0.02 -4.55 25.85
CA TRP A 411 -1.22 -3.96 25.25
C TRP A 411 -1.75 -2.76 26.04
N SER A 412 -1.65 -2.79 27.35
CA SER A 412 -1.99 -1.63 28.20
C SER A 412 -1.30 -0.36 27.75
N ASP A 413 0.01 -0.42 27.50
CA ASP A 413 0.83 0.74 27.14
C ASP A 413 0.49 1.25 25.74
N VAL A 414 0.37 0.32 24.78
CA VAL A 414 -0.04 0.63 23.40
C VAL A 414 -1.44 1.25 23.37
N ARG A 415 -2.38 0.64 24.09
CA ARG A 415 -3.76 1.09 24.19
C ARG A 415 -3.86 2.50 24.79
N ASP A 416 -3.22 2.72 25.94
CA ASP A 416 -3.28 4.00 26.64
C ASP A 416 -2.62 5.13 25.85
N TYR A 417 -1.51 4.83 25.15
CA TYR A 417 -0.87 5.75 24.23
C TYR A 417 -1.84 6.23 23.14
N TYR A 418 -2.50 5.31 22.44
CA TYR A 418 -3.41 5.68 21.35
C TYR A 418 -4.73 6.27 21.85
N LEU A 419 -5.29 5.83 22.98
CA LEU A 419 -6.49 6.44 23.54
C LEU A 419 -6.23 7.90 23.96
N LYS A 420 -5.07 8.19 24.53
CA LYS A 420 -4.66 9.58 24.84
C LYS A 420 -4.57 10.44 23.58
N MET A 421 -4.05 9.92 22.50
CA MET A 421 -3.95 10.61 21.22
C MET A 421 -5.34 10.87 20.59
N LEU A 422 -6.27 9.91 20.74
CA LEU A 422 -7.65 10.00 20.21
C LEU A 422 -8.61 10.82 21.09
N THR A 423 -8.14 11.30 22.24
CA THR A 423 -8.93 12.21 23.10
C THR A 423 -8.70 13.66 22.64
N PRO A 424 -9.76 14.44 22.37
CA PRO A 424 -9.68 15.83 21.93
C PRO A 424 -8.94 16.72 22.92
#